data_7d3289555ec96f0f540a5ae28f6a0546
#
_entry.id   7d3289555ec96f0f540a5ae28f6a0546
#
_cell.length_a   1.000
_cell.length_b   1.000
_cell.length_c   1.000
_cell.angle_alpha   90.00
_cell.angle_beta   90.00
_cell.angle_gamma   90.00
#
_symmetry.space_group_name_H-M   'P 1'
#
loop_
_entity.id
_entity.type
_entity.pdbx_description
1 polymer ?
#
loop_
_entity_poly.entity_id
_entity_poly.type
_entity_poly.pdbx_seq_one_letter_code
_entity_poly.pdbx_strand_id
1 'polypeptide(L)'
;MVKIQIRLPLNISRGLEEILREHVITAGDDYQTEFAIENSHSSGAEADIFIGFMPELAVQTDRYLQEHMLKVPGRFPISKELQDSGFVEPGGYFHTFGIVPFVMFYNPAYTDESEIPRAWHELLAPKWKGRVMMPGKEHIAPKVIRAVLKYGNPEQAPAVDENITYRGTPPNVIEAVKNGEFALGIANITFGRISESQKIKMFWPEEGLLCMPQIIAWKKGLAGSLLKLGDFMLSPRVQDFLMRQTFVPAAPEADPPALLKDNYAVLKWIGWGNFRAAMRRSAS
;
A
#
# COMPACT_ATOMS: atom_id res chain seq x y z
N MET A 1 12.25 1.33 26.37
CA MET A 1 10.97 0.94 25.76
C MET A 1 11.06 1.30 24.29
N VAL A 2 10.78 0.38 23.37
CA VAL A 2 10.83 0.58 21.90
C VAL A 2 9.41 0.81 21.40
N LYS A 3 9.19 1.89 20.67
CA LYS A 3 7.88 2.22 20.10
C LYS A 3 7.80 1.73 18.65
N ILE A 4 6.86 0.83 18.37
CA ILE A 4 6.60 0.28 17.02
C ILE A 4 5.29 0.85 16.51
N GLN A 5 5.36 1.60 15.41
CA GLN A 5 4.19 2.12 14.71
C GLN A 5 3.79 1.20 13.57
N ILE A 6 2.54 0.78 13.54
CA ILE A 6 1.96 -0.02 12.45
C ILE A 6 0.90 0.81 11.73
N ARG A 7 1.10 1.06 10.44
CA ARG A 7 0.16 1.79 9.57
C ARG A 7 -0.20 0.95 8.34
N LEU A 8 -1.19 0.12 8.53
CA LEU A 8 -1.82 -0.74 7.52
C LEU A 8 -3.34 -0.57 7.62
N PRO A 9 -4.14 -1.12 6.69
CA PRO A 9 -5.58 -1.22 6.91
C PRO A 9 -5.89 -1.89 8.26
N LEU A 10 -6.88 -1.37 8.99
CA LEU A 10 -7.10 -1.70 10.42
C LEU A 10 -7.26 -3.22 10.68
N ASN A 11 -7.97 -3.92 9.78
CA ASN A 11 -8.13 -5.37 9.85
C ASN A 11 -6.81 -6.13 9.74
N ILE A 12 -5.84 -5.60 9.01
CA ILE A 12 -4.51 -6.19 8.82
C ILE A 12 -3.58 -5.77 9.96
N SER A 13 -3.65 -4.50 10.38
CA SER A 13 -2.82 -3.98 11.48
C SER A 13 -2.98 -4.79 12.76
N ARG A 14 -4.22 -5.14 13.14
CA ARG A 14 -4.49 -5.93 14.35
C ARG A 14 -3.90 -7.34 14.28
N GLY A 15 -4.15 -8.05 13.17
CA GLY A 15 -3.61 -9.39 13.00
C GLY A 15 -2.09 -9.42 12.94
N LEU A 16 -1.47 -8.43 12.30
CA LEU A 16 -0.01 -8.30 12.29
C LEU A 16 0.53 -7.94 13.68
N GLU A 17 -0.13 -7.06 14.42
CA GLU A 17 0.26 -6.73 15.80
C GLU A 17 0.25 -7.96 16.70
N GLU A 18 -0.78 -8.80 16.63
CA GLU A 18 -0.85 -10.05 17.41
C GLU A 18 0.33 -10.97 17.09
N ILE A 19 0.63 -11.17 15.81
CA ILE A 19 1.78 -11.96 15.35
C ILE A 19 3.11 -11.41 15.87
N LEU A 20 3.27 -10.08 15.84
CA LEU A 20 4.49 -9.42 16.32
C LEU A 20 4.63 -9.49 17.84
N ARG A 21 3.54 -9.31 18.58
CA ARG A 21 3.54 -9.45 20.07
C ARG A 21 3.96 -10.84 20.50
N GLU A 22 3.39 -11.87 19.88
CA GLU A 22 3.78 -13.26 20.17
C GLU A 22 5.25 -13.51 19.83
N HIS A 23 5.76 -12.96 18.72
CA HIS A 23 7.16 -13.10 18.34
C HIS A 23 8.09 -12.43 19.37
N VAL A 24 7.79 -11.22 19.80
CA VAL A 24 8.60 -10.50 20.81
C VAL A 24 8.61 -11.22 22.15
N ILE A 25 7.45 -11.74 22.60
CA ILE A 25 7.36 -12.51 23.85
C ILE A 25 8.18 -13.79 23.78
N THR A 26 8.10 -14.53 22.67
CA THR A 26 8.80 -15.82 22.51
C THR A 26 10.29 -15.67 22.27
N ALA A 27 10.73 -14.57 21.70
CA ALA A 27 12.15 -14.29 21.46
C ALA A 27 12.94 -14.00 22.75
N GLY A 28 12.24 -13.79 23.88
CA GLY A 28 12.88 -13.49 25.18
C GLY A 28 13.71 -12.20 25.15
N ASP A 29 13.43 -11.31 24.20
CA ASP A 29 14.14 -10.05 24.09
C ASP A 29 13.74 -9.12 25.26
N ASP A 30 14.72 -8.60 25.99
CA ASP A 30 14.57 -7.70 27.14
C ASP A 30 13.97 -6.32 26.78
N TYR A 31 13.34 -6.19 25.60
CA TYR A 31 12.76 -4.94 25.15
C TYR A 31 11.28 -4.85 25.52
N GLN A 32 10.96 -3.88 26.37
CA GLN A 32 9.56 -3.45 26.49
C GLN A 32 9.15 -2.77 25.18
N THR A 33 8.20 -3.36 24.46
CA THR A 33 7.67 -2.84 23.21
C THR A 33 6.31 -2.21 23.44
N GLU A 34 6.12 -1.01 22.89
CA GLU A 34 4.83 -0.35 22.78
C GLU A 34 4.41 -0.37 21.30
N PHE A 35 3.25 -0.95 21.00
CA PHE A 35 2.68 -0.96 19.68
C PHE A 35 1.62 0.14 19.56
N ALA A 36 1.78 1.00 18.59
CA ALA A 36 0.79 2.00 18.21
C ALA A 36 0.20 1.64 16.83
N ILE A 37 -1.08 1.24 16.82
CA ILE A 37 -1.84 1.15 15.58
C ILE A 37 -2.40 2.53 15.29
N GLU A 38 -1.90 3.18 14.26
CA GLU A 38 -2.37 4.49 13.88
C GLU A 38 -3.36 4.43 12.72
N ASN A 39 -4.52 5.02 12.95
CA ASN A 39 -5.36 5.52 11.89
C ASN A 39 -4.66 6.72 11.24
N SER A 40 -4.93 6.99 9.98
CA SER A 40 -4.25 7.90 9.05
C SER A 40 -3.92 9.33 9.51
N HIS A 41 -4.12 9.70 10.75
CA HIS A 41 -4.10 11.10 11.23
C HIS A 41 -2.98 11.47 12.21
N SER A 42 -2.22 10.52 12.73
CA SER A 42 -1.15 10.85 13.67
C SER A 42 0.20 11.09 12.98
N SER A 43 0.90 12.12 13.41
CA SER A 43 2.28 12.39 12.97
C SER A 43 3.22 11.36 13.61
N GLY A 44 3.72 10.39 12.84
CA GLY A 44 4.62 9.33 13.30
C GLY A 44 5.99 9.76 13.84
N ALA A 45 6.08 10.97 14.41
CA ALA A 45 7.34 11.56 14.83
C ALA A 45 8.02 10.84 16.02
N GLU A 46 7.28 10.03 16.79
CA GLU A 46 7.79 9.41 18.03
C GLU A 46 8.12 7.91 17.93
N ALA A 47 7.78 7.21 16.85
CA ALA A 47 8.09 5.80 16.75
C ALA A 47 9.58 5.54 16.47
N ASP A 48 10.08 4.42 16.97
CA ASP A 48 11.45 3.95 16.75
C ASP A 48 11.53 3.00 15.56
N ILE A 49 10.47 2.21 15.35
CA ILE A 49 10.32 1.28 14.22
C ILE A 49 9.00 1.58 13.52
N PHE A 50 9.06 1.64 12.20
CA PHE A 50 7.92 1.93 11.33
C PHE A 50 7.58 0.70 10.49
N ILE A 51 6.33 0.24 10.54
CA ILE A 51 5.82 -0.90 9.77
C ILE A 51 4.60 -0.47 8.97
N GLY A 52 4.60 -0.74 7.67
CA GLY A 52 3.53 -0.38 6.75
C GLY A 52 3.99 0.70 5.77
N PHE A 53 3.07 1.57 5.33
CA PHE A 53 3.41 2.64 4.41
C PHE A 53 3.28 4.00 5.07
N MET A 54 4.37 4.74 5.08
CA MET A 54 4.52 6.06 5.70
C MET A 54 4.86 7.10 4.64
N PRO A 55 3.88 7.66 3.93
CA PRO A 55 4.15 8.63 2.87
C PRO A 55 4.94 9.83 3.37
N GLU A 56 4.71 10.27 4.60
CA GLU A 56 5.40 11.39 5.21
C GLU A 56 6.90 11.12 5.41
N LEU A 57 7.25 9.86 5.75
CA LEU A 57 8.65 9.44 5.89
C LEU A 57 9.31 9.26 4.51
N ALA A 58 8.57 8.67 3.55
CA ALA A 58 9.07 8.42 2.21
C ALA A 58 9.45 9.70 1.44
N VAL A 59 8.82 10.86 1.75
CA VAL A 59 9.11 12.15 1.09
C VAL A 59 10.21 12.95 1.75
N GLN A 60 10.77 12.50 2.87
CA GLN A 60 11.86 13.19 3.55
C GLN A 60 13.08 13.36 2.64
N THR A 61 13.89 14.38 2.94
CA THR A 61 15.13 14.61 2.22
C THR A 61 16.15 13.52 2.51
N ASP A 62 17.10 13.31 1.61
CA ASP A 62 18.16 12.33 1.83
C ASP A 62 19.00 12.69 3.06
N ARG A 63 19.19 13.99 3.32
CA ARG A 63 19.84 14.47 4.54
C ARG A 63 19.09 14.04 5.80
N TYR A 64 17.75 14.22 5.84
CA TYR A 64 16.92 13.78 6.96
C TYR A 64 17.06 12.28 7.20
N LEU A 65 16.96 11.48 6.12
CA LEU A 65 17.10 10.03 6.22
C LEU A 65 18.50 9.63 6.74
N GLN A 66 19.55 10.30 6.25
CA GLN A 66 20.93 10.07 6.72
C GLN A 66 21.12 10.43 8.20
N GLU A 67 20.47 11.48 8.68
CA GLU A 67 20.60 11.93 10.06
C GLU A 67 19.78 11.08 11.04
N HIS A 68 18.58 10.62 10.65
CA HIS A 68 17.59 10.05 11.57
C HIS A 68 17.29 8.57 11.37
N MET A 69 17.51 8.02 10.17
CA MET A 69 17.14 6.64 9.86
C MET A 69 18.34 5.71 9.78
N LEU A 70 18.13 4.47 10.20
CA LEU A 70 19.14 3.43 10.10
C LEU A 70 19.22 2.92 8.67
N LYS A 71 20.43 2.89 8.11
CA LYS A 71 20.70 2.38 6.77
C LYS A 71 21.21 0.95 6.85
N VAL A 72 20.51 0.00 6.20
CA VAL A 72 20.85 -1.44 6.22
C VAL A 72 20.73 -2.06 4.81
N PRO A 73 21.56 -1.62 3.85
CA PRO A 73 21.41 -2.05 2.46
C PRO A 73 21.67 -3.55 2.31
N GLY A 74 20.82 -4.21 1.48
CA GLY A 74 21.00 -5.61 1.09
C GLY A 74 20.73 -6.67 2.16
N ARG A 75 20.34 -6.27 3.39
CA ARG A 75 20.12 -7.22 4.48
C ARG A 75 18.83 -8.05 4.31
N PHE A 76 17.79 -7.45 3.77
CA PHE A 76 16.46 -8.06 3.67
C PHE A 76 16.12 -8.32 2.20
N PRO A 77 16.54 -9.47 1.63
CA PRO A 77 16.30 -9.78 0.22
C PRO A 77 14.81 -10.04 -0.02
N ILE A 78 14.31 -9.49 -1.12
CA ILE A 78 12.98 -9.78 -1.64
C ILE A 78 13.08 -10.64 -2.89
N SER A 79 11.96 -11.16 -3.39
CA SER A 79 11.95 -11.99 -4.60
C SER A 79 12.59 -11.27 -5.79
N LYS A 80 13.21 -12.04 -6.69
CA LYS A 80 13.88 -11.49 -7.89
C LYS A 80 12.94 -10.66 -8.74
N GLU A 81 11.70 -11.11 -8.91
CA GLU A 81 10.66 -10.39 -9.65
C GLU A 81 10.38 -9.00 -9.08
N LEU A 82 10.27 -8.89 -7.76
CA LEU A 82 10.08 -7.61 -7.09
C LEU A 82 11.32 -6.71 -7.13
N GLN A 83 12.52 -7.30 -7.09
CA GLN A 83 13.77 -6.55 -7.29
C GLN A 83 13.81 -5.93 -8.69
N ASP A 84 13.56 -6.75 -9.73
CA ASP A 84 13.56 -6.31 -11.13
C ASP A 84 12.46 -5.28 -11.42
N SER A 85 11.35 -5.35 -10.69
CA SER A 85 10.26 -4.36 -10.75
C SER A 85 10.52 -3.08 -9.94
N GLY A 86 11.68 -2.93 -9.30
CA GLY A 86 12.12 -1.71 -8.63
C GLY A 86 11.54 -1.50 -7.23
N PHE A 87 11.08 -2.56 -6.54
CA PHE A 87 10.57 -2.45 -5.17
C PHE A 87 11.66 -2.37 -4.10
N VAL A 88 12.92 -2.58 -4.45
CA VAL A 88 14.06 -2.32 -3.55
C VAL A 88 14.28 -0.80 -3.44
N GLU A 89 14.29 -0.27 -2.21
CA GLU A 89 14.63 1.13 -1.97
C GLU A 89 16.14 1.33 -2.06
N PRO A 90 16.63 2.18 -2.98
CA PRO A 90 18.07 2.25 -3.29
C PRO A 90 18.90 2.87 -2.16
N GLY A 91 18.29 3.64 -1.27
CA GLY A 91 18.97 4.24 -0.11
C GLY A 91 19.27 3.25 1.01
N GLY A 92 18.55 2.13 1.07
CA GLY A 92 18.66 1.13 2.13
C GLY A 92 18.07 1.59 3.48
N TYR A 93 17.11 2.52 3.45
CA TYR A 93 16.39 2.98 4.63
C TYR A 93 15.03 2.32 4.79
N PHE A 94 14.40 1.92 3.69
CA PHE A 94 13.08 1.31 3.64
C PHE A 94 13.17 -0.09 3.08
N HIS A 95 12.69 -1.07 3.83
CA HIS A 95 12.81 -2.49 3.45
C HIS A 95 11.42 -3.06 3.19
N THR A 96 11.15 -3.38 1.93
CA THR A 96 9.87 -3.91 1.49
C THR A 96 9.66 -5.31 2.05
N PHE A 97 8.51 -5.53 2.71
CA PHE A 97 8.10 -6.84 3.21
C PHE A 97 6.80 -7.36 2.59
N GLY A 98 6.11 -6.53 1.83
CA GLY A 98 4.89 -6.89 1.11
C GLY A 98 4.43 -5.78 0.18
N ILE A 99 3.53 -6.09 -0.73
CA ILE A 99 2.98 -5.14 -1.70
C ILE A 99 1.45 -5.12 -1.58
N VAL A 100 0.86 -3.95 -1.59
CA VAL A 100 -0.59 -3.75 -1.66
C VAL A 100 -0.98 -3.35 -3.07
N PRO A 101 -1.65 -4.21 -3.81
CA PRO A 101 -2.24 -3.85 -5.09
C PRO A 101 -3.55 -3.08 -4.91
N PHE A 102 -3.83 -2.16 -5.84
CA PHE A 102 -5.11 -1.46 -5.96
C PHE A 102 -5.88 -1.98 -7.16
N VAL A 103 -7.19 -2.13 -6.98
CA VAL A 103 -8.12 -2.62 -7.98
C VAL A 103 -9.25 -1.63 -8.21
N MET A 104 -9.88 -1.77 -9.35
CA MET A 104 -11.17 -1.14 -9.65
C MET A 104 -12.27 -2.18 -9.55
N PHE A 105 -13.47 -1.71 -9.26
CA PHE A 105 -14.66 -2.56 -9.28
C PHE A 105 -15.87 -1.77 -9.75
N TYR A 106 -16.83 -2.49 -10.33
CA TYR A 106 -18.06 -1.95 -10.87
C TYR A 106 -19.24 -2.90 -10.63
N ASN A 107 -20.45 -2.41 -10.76
CA ASN A 107 -21.64 -3.23 -10.74
C ASN A 107 -22.20 -3.39 -12.16
N PRO A 108 -22.20 -4.62 -12.74
CA PRO A 108 -22.68 -4.86 -14.10
C PRO A 108 -24.14 -4.48 -14.34
N ALA A 109 -24.93 -4.32 -13.27
CA ALA A 109 -26.31 -3.85 -13.40
C ALA A 109 -26.42 -2.35 -13.76
N TYR A 110 -25.33 -1.56 -13.53
CA TYR A 110 -25.34 -0.11 -13.72
C TYR A 110 -24.22 0.41 -14.64
N THR A 111 -23.21 -0.41 -14.89
CA THR A 111 -22.06 -0.03 -15.73
C THR A 111 -21.74 -1.16 -16.68
N ASP A 112 -21.77 -0.86 -17.99
CA ASP A 112 -21.43 -1.83 -19.02
C ASP A 112 -19.92 -2.16 -19.00
N GLU A 113 -19.58 -3.43 -19.21
CA GLU A 113 -18.20 -3.89 -19.22
C GLU A 113 -17.38 -3.26 -20.37
N SER A 114 -18.03 -2.88 -21.47
CA SER A 114 -17.38 -2.18 -22.57
C SER A 114 -16.98 -0.74 -22.25
N GLU A 115 -17.55 -0.14 -21.21
CA GLU A 115 -17.26 1.23 -20.78
C GLU A 115 -16.11 1.34 -19.79
N ILE A 116 -15.73 0.23 -19.10
CA ILE A 116 -14.70 0.26 -18.05
C ILE A 116 -13.33 0.65 -18.61
N PRO A 117 -12.49 1.35 -17.81
CA PRO A 117 -11.18 1.79 -18.26
C PRO A 117 -10.20 0.61 -18.43
N ARG A 118 -9.45 0.61 -19.51
CA ARG A 118 -8.36 -0.36 -19.77
C ARG A 118 -7.01 0.11 -19.27
N ALA A 119 -6.89 1.40 -18.95
CA ALA A 119 -5.68 2.00 -18.40
C ALA A 119 -6.03 3.00 -17.28
N TRP A 120 -5.12 3.17 -16.31
CA TRP A 120 -5.36 4.08 -15.19
C TRP A 120 -5.58 5.53 -15.62
N HIS A 121 -4.89 5.99 -16.67
CA HIS A 121 -5.05 7.36 -17.18
C HIS A 121 -6.42 7.62 -17.81
N GLU A 122 -7.14 6.59 -18.27
CA GLU A 122 -8.48 6.73 -18.83
C GLU A 122 -9.50 7.24 -17.80
N LEU A 123 -9.22 7.06 -16.51
CA LEU A 123 -10.02 7.68 -15.42
C LEU A 123 -10.04 9.21 -15.50
N LEU A 124 -9.10 9.82 -16.24
CA LEU A 124 -9.01 11.27 -16.42
C LEU A 124 -9.90 11.78 -17.55
N ALA A 125 -10.48 10.89 -18.34
CA ALA A 125 -11.41 11.27 -19.40
C ALA A 125 -12.70 11.93 -18.84
N PRO A 126 -13.27 12.94 -19.52
CA PRO A 126 -14.47 13.67 -19.06
C PRO A 126 -15.67 12.79 -18.75
N LYS A 127 -15.80 11.63 -19.42
CA LYS A 127 -16.88 10.66 -19.18
C LYS A 127 -16.93 10.14 -17.73
N TRP A 128 -15.81 10.24 -16.98
CA TRP A 128 -15.70 9.77 -15.61
C TRP A 128 -15.98 10.84 -14.55
N LYS A 129 -16.25 12.08 -14.96
CA LYS A 129 -16.48 13.19 -14.03
C LYS A 129 -17.58 12.88 -13.03
N GLY A 130 -17.20 12.80 -11.73
CA GLY A 130 -18.12 12.47 -10.64
C GLY A 130 -18.65 11.03 -10.64
N ARG A 131 -18.14 10.15 -11.50
CA ARG A 131 -18.63 8.76 -11.61
C ARG A 131 -17.68 7.73 -10.94
N VAL A 132 -16.56 8.17 -10.42
CA VAL A 132 -15.55 7.30 -9.73
C VAL A 132 -15.49 7.68 -8.27
N MET A 133 -15.43 6.69 -7.39
CA MET A 133 -15.30 6.90 -5.95
C MET A 133 -14.07 6.21 -5.39
N MET A 134 -13.38 6.91 -4.48
CA MET A 134 -12.33 6.39 -3.62
C MET A 134 -12.65 6.73 -2.15
N PRO A 135 -12.00 6.08 -1.17
CA PRO A 135 -12.06 6.52 0.23
C PRO A 135 -11.64 8.00 0.38
N GLY A 136 -11.94 8.60 1.52
CA GLY A 136 -11.58 9.99 1.81
C GLY A 136 -10.07 10.27 1.64
N LYS A 137 -9.72 11.50 1.29
CA LYS A 137 -8.32 11.93 1.00
C LYS A 137 -7.36 11.73 2.17
N GLU A 138 -7.87 11.58 3.36
CA GLU A 138 -7.13 11.25 4.58
C GLU A 138 -6.52 9.85 4.57
N HIS A 139 -7.13 8.90 3.84
CA HIS A 139 -6.61 7.55 3.71
C HIS A 139 -5.34 7.49 2.84
N ILE A 140 -4.50 6.48 3.08
CA ILE A 140 -3.21 6.32 2.39
C ILE A 140 -3.41 6.02 0.90
N ALA A 141 -4.33 5.11 0.55
CA ALA A 141 -4.54 4.70 -0.84
C ALA A 141 -4.90 5.88 -1.77
N PRO A 142 -5.88 6.74 -1.46
CA PRO A 142 -6.14 7.93 -2.25
C PRO A 142 -4.95 8.89 -2.36
N LYS A 143 -4.20 9.09 -1.28
CA LYS A 143 -2.99 9.94 -1.32
C LYS A 143 -1.99 9.43 -2.36
N VAL A 144 -1.73 8.12 -2.35
CA VAL A 144 -0.79 7.48 -3.27
C VAL A 144 -1.31 7.49 -4.70
N ILE A 145 -2.53 7.03 -4.94
CA ILE A 145 -3.09 6.92 -6.29
C ILE A 145 -3.20 8.31 -6.95
N ARG A 146 -3.69 9.32 -6.22
CA ARG A 146 -3.74 10.72 -6.70
C ARG A 146 -2.35 11.22 -7.10
N ALA A 147 -1.35 11.02 -6.23
CA ALA A 147 0.01 11.45 -6.51
C ALA A 147 0.57 10.80 -7.77
N VAL A 148 0.37 9.47 -7.91
CA VAL A 148 0.84 8.70 -9.08
C VAL A 148 0.14 9.13 -10.36
N LEU A 149 -1.19 9.27 -10.35
CA LEU A 149 -1.97 9.69 -11.53
C LEU A 149 -1.61 11.11 -11.97
N LYS A 150 -1.49 12.06 -11.03
CA LYS A 150 -1.09 13.43 -11.33
C LYS A 150 0.35 13.53 -11.87
N TYR A 151 1.26 12.74 -11.29
CA TYR A 151 2.65 12.71 -11.72
C TYR A 151 2.81 12.15 -13.13
N GLY A 152 2.10 11.06 -13.44
CA GLY A 152 2.12 10.43 -14.76
C GLY A 152 1.38 11.23 -15.85
N ASN A 153 0.47 12.13 -15.45
CA ASN A 153 -0.38 12.88 -16.38
C ASN A 153 -0.45 14.36 -15.96
N PRO A 154 0.66 15.11 -16.04
CA PRO A 154 0.75 16.47 -15.49
C PRO A 154 -0.23 17.45 -16.14
N GLU A 155 -0.51 17.31 -17.43
CA GLU A 155 -1.44 18.17 -18.16
C GLU A 155 -2.90 17.92 -17.77
N GLN A 156 -3.22 16.71 -17.33
CA GLN A 156 -4.56 16.30 -16.90
C GLN A 156 -4.67 16.20 -15.38
N ALA A 157 -3.69 16.71 -14.63
CA ALA A 157 -3.66 16.61 -13.17
C ALA A 157 -4.94 17.15 -12.46
N PRO A 158 -5.61 18.23 -12.92
CA PRO A 158 -6.86 18.69 -12.36
C PRO A 158 -8.00 17.64 -12.48
N ALA A 159 -8.04 16.89 -13.59
CA ALA A 159 -9.07 15.89 -13.82
C ALA A 159 -9.07 14.76 -12.77
N VAL A 160 -7.95 14.48 -12.11
CA VAL A 160 -7.88 13.52 -11.01
C VAL A 160 -8.83 13.91 -9.86
N ASP A 161 -8.89 15.19 -9.52
CA ASP A 161 -9.76 15.68 -8.45
C ASP A 161 -11.16 16.02 -8.93
N GLU A 162 -11.36 16.27 -10.22
CA GLU A 162 -12.68 16.53 -10.80
C GLU A 162 -13.47 15.25 -11.07
N ASN A 163 -12.81 14.20 -11.53
CA ASN A 163 -13.46 12.96 -11.94
C ASN A 163 -13.70 12.01 -10.76
N ILE A 164 -12.83 12.06 -9.74
CA ILE A 164 -12.86 11.13 -8.61
C ILE A 164 -13.43 11.80 -7.37
N THR A 165 -14.47 11.23 -6.81
CA THR A 165 -15.04 11.63 -5.53
C THR A 165 -14.33 10.91 -4.39
N TYR A 166 -13.87 11.68 -3.40
CA TYR A 166 -13.15 11.15 -2.23
C TYR A 166 -14.03 11.30 -0.99
N ARG A 167 -14.61 10.20 -0.50
CA ARG A 167 -15.43 10.22 0.72
C ARG A 167 -15.49 8.87 1.42
N GLY A 168 -15.66 8.91 2.74
CA GLY A 168 -15.90 7.74 3.57
C GLY A 168 -14.73 6.75 3.62
N THR A 169 -15.05 5.51 3.90
CA THR A 169 -14.12 4.39 4.07
C THR A 169 -14.20 3.44 2.88
N PRO A 170 -13.26 2.48 2.71
CA PRO A 170 -13.33 1.49 1.64
C PRO A 170 -14.66 0.71 1.60
N PRO A 171 -15.28 0.27 2.72
CA PRO A 171 -16.62 -0.32 2.70
C PRO A 171 -17.70 0.61 2.14
N ASN A 172 -17.62 1.91 2.40
CA ASN A 172 -18.59 2.88 1.84
C ASN A 172 -18.44 3.00 0.31
N VAL A 173 -17.22 2.89 -0.22
CA VAL A 173 -16.99 2.89 -1.67
C VAL A 173 -17.66 1.67 -2.32
N ILE A 174 -17.52 0.49 -1.70
CA ILE A 174 -18.16 -0.74 -2.17
C ILE A 174 -19.67 -0.61 -2.19
N GLU A 175 -20.25 -0.10 -1.11
CA GLU A 175 -21.70 0.06 -0.99
C GLU A 175 -22.25 1.06 -2.01
N ALA A 176 -21.56 2.17 -2.23
CA ALA A 176 -21.93 3.18 -3.22
C ALA A 176 -21.94 2.63 -4.66
N VAL A 177 -20.95 1.82 -5.04
CA VAL A 177 -20.90 1.15 -6.35
C VAL A 177 -21.97 0.07 -6.46
N LYS A 178 -22.19 -0.71 -5.40
CA LYS A 178 -23.24 -1.74 -5.34
C LYS A 178 -24.62 -1.16 -5.60
N ASN A 179 -24.90 0.02 -5.08
CA ASN A 179 -26.17 0.71 -5.21
C ASN A 179 -26.29 1.56 -6.49
N GLY A 180 -25.24 1.62 -7.33
CA GLY A 180 -25.23 2.40 -8.57
C GLY A 180 -25.04 3.90 -8.38
N GLU A 181 -24.66 4.37 -7.18
CA GLU A 181 -24.35 5.80 -6.97
C GLU A 181 -23.11 6.22 -7.76
N PHE A 182 -22.14 5.29 -7.94
CA PHE A 182 -20.94 5.48 -8.73
C PHE A 182 -20.77 4.33 -9.70
N ALA A 183 -20.26 4.64 -10.88
CA ALA A 183 -19.98 3.64 -11.91
C ALA A 183 -18.77 2.77 -11.53
N LEU A 184 -17.76 3.39 -10.91
CA LEU A 184 -16.53 2.71 -10.51
C LEU A 184 -16.16 3.03 -9.06
N GLY A 185 -15.60 2.05 -8.38
CA GLY A 185 -14.90 2.21 -7.11
C GLY A 185 -13.44 1.81 -7.23
N ILE A 186 -12.58 2.41 -6.41
CA ILE A 186 -11.18 2.04 -6.32
C ILE A 186 -10.82 1.79 -4.84
N ALA A 187 -10.24 0.63 -4.56
CA ALA A 187 -9.76 0.28 -3.24
C ALA A 187 -8.56 -0.67 -3.33
N ASN A 188 -7.97 -1.06 -2.20
CA ASN A 188 -7.03 -2.15 -2.21
C ASN A 188 -7.73 -3.48 -2.50
N ILE A 189 -6.98 -4.44 -3.02
CA ILE A 189 -7.51 -5.72 -3.52
C ILE A 189 -8.27 -6.53 -2.46
N THR A 190 -7.95 -6.40 -1.18
CA THR A 190 -8.65 -7.09 -0.08
C THR A 190 -10.14 -6.73 -0.06
N PHE A 191 -10.46 -5.45 -0.25
CA PHE A 191 -11.85 -4.98 -0.28
C PHE A 191 -12.55 -5.36 -1.58
N GLY A 192 -11.85 -5.35 -2.72
CA GLY A 192 -12.37 -5.81 -4.00
C GLY A 192 -12.84 -7.27 -3.92
N ARG A 193 -12.01 -8.15 -3.34
CA ARG A 193 -12.34 -9.57 -3.17
C ARG A 193 -13.58 -9.81 -2.30
N ILE A 194 -13.74 -9.06 -1.22
CA ILE A 194 -14.93 -9.15 -0.36
C ILE A 194 -16.19 -8.78 -1.14
N SER A 195 -16.07 -7.85 -2.10
CA SER A 195 -17.20 -7.32 -2.85
C SER A 195 -17.72 -8.26 -3.97
N GLU A 196 -16.90 -9.19 -4.47
CA GLU A 196 -17.32 -10.14 -5.53
C GLU A 196 -18.56 -10.94 -5.15
N SER A 197 -18.73 -11.31 -3.88
CA SER A 197 -19.92 -11.99 -3.37
C SER A 197 -21.19 -11.13 -3.42
N GLN A 198 -21.06 -9.82 -3.69
CA GLN A 198 -22.14 -8.82 -3.62
C GLN A 198 -22.62 -8.31 -4.99
N LYS A 199 -22.48 -9.09 -6.05
CA LYS A 199 -22.82 -8.70 -7.43
C LYS A 199 -21.94 -7.59 -8.02
N ILE A 200 -20.77 -7.38 -7.47
CA ILE A 200 -19.77 -6.44 -7.97
C ILE A 200 -18.65 -7.22 -8.60
N LYS A 201 -18.22 -6.81 -9.78
CA LYS A 201 -17.04 -7.36 -10.46
C LYS A 201 -15.80 -6.53 -10.13
N MET A 202 -14.73 -7.21 -9.75
CA MET A 202 -13.41 -6.63 -9.59
C MET A 202 -12.65 -6.76 -10.91
N PHE A 203 -11.86 -5.72 -11.26
CA PHE A 203 -10.97 -5.73 -12.41
C PHE A 203 -9.77 -4.82 -12.18
N TRP A 204 -8.80 -4.95 -13.05
CA TRP A 204 -7.67 -4.04 -13.16
C TRP A 204 -7.34 -3.78 -14.63
N PRO A 205 -6.73 -2.61 -14.93
CA PRO A 205 -6.31 -2.27 -16.28
C PRO A 205 -5.28 -3.24 -16.86
N GLU A 206 -5.25 -3.36 -18.18
CA GLU A 206 -4.29 -4.21 -18.92
C GLU A 206 -2.83 -3.84 -18.62
N GLU A 207 -2.56 -2.56 -18.31
CA GLU A 207 -1.23 -2.07 -17.93
C GLU A 207 -0.77 -2.50 -16.53
N GLY A 208 -1.62 -3.17 -15.76
CA GLY A 208 -1.34 -3.73 -14.45
C GLY A 208 -1.97 -2.99 -13.27
N LEU A 209 -1.78 -3.58 -12.10
CA LEU A 209 -2.24 -3.08 -10.81
C LEU A 209 -1.31 -2.00 -10.29
N LEU A 210 -1.80 -0.79 -10.07
CA LEU A 210 -1.04 0.17 -9.26
C LEU A 210 -0.77 -0.43 -7.88
N CYS A 211 0.44 -0.27 -7.41
CA CYS A 211 0.91 -0.94 -6.21
C CYS A 211 1.55 0.04 -5.24
N MET A 212 1.54 -0.37 -3.97
CA MET A 212 2.20 0.34 -2.90
C MET A 212 3.03 -0.63 -2.06
N PRO A 213 4.36 -0.45 -1.94
CA PRO A 213 5.17 -1.28 -1.05
C PRO A 213 4.79 -1.03 0.41
N GLN A 214 4.77 -2.10 1.19
CA GLN A 214 4.75 -2.05 2.64
C GLN A 214 6.17 -2.23 3.13
N ILE A 215 6.63 -1.33 4.00
CA ILE A 215 8.02 -1.27 4.42
C ILE A 215 8.16 -1.46 5.92
N ILE A 216 9.34 -1.92 6.33
CA ILE A 216 9.85 -1.75 7.66
C ILE A 216 11.05 -0.81 7.64
N ALA A 217 11.15 0.07 8.62
CA ALA A 217 12.24 1.04 8.76
C ALA A 217 12.53 1.30 10.25
N TRP A 218 13.77 1.68 10.56
CA TRP A 218 14.24 1.92 11.92
C TRP A 218 14.84 3.31 12.06
N LYS A 219 14.67 3.95 13.21
CA LYS A 219 15.49 5.11 13.58
C LYS A 219 16.93 4.68 13.87
N LYS A 220 17.85 5.63 13.72
CA LYS A 220 19.24 5.45 14.15
C LYS A 220 19.35 5.25 15.66
N GLY A 221 20.42 4.58 16.08
CA GLY A 221 20.75 4.39 17.48
C GLY A 221 20.05 3.22 18.17
N LEU A 222 19.20 2.48 17.44
CA LEU A 222 18.57 1.28 17.96
C LEU A 222 19.56 0.11 18.03
N ALA A 223 19.34 -0.81 18.99
CA ALA A 223 20.15 -2.02 19.13
C ALA A 223 20.03 -2.89 17.89
N GLY A 224 21.16 -3.47 17.45
CA GLY A 224 21.21 -4.33 16.26
C GLY A 224 20.32 -5.57 16.32
N SER A 225 19.99 -6.05 17.53
CA SER A 225 19.05 -7.14 17.76
C SER A 225 17.64 -6.84 17.20
N LEU A 226 17.21 -5.57 17.19
CA LEU A 226 15.91 -5.15 16.64
C LEU A 226 15.82 -5.31 15.10
N LEU A 227 16.94 -5.51 14.41
CA LEU A 227 16.94 -5.85 13.00
C LEU A 227 16.37 -7.25 12.72
N LYS A 228 16.37 -8.15 13.72
CA LYS A 228 15.68 -9.45 13.60
C LYS A 228 14.20 -9.33 13.29
N LEU A 229 13.60 -8.19 13.63
CA LEU A 229 12.22 -7.92 13.26
C LEU A 229 12.02 -7.83 11.73
N GLY A 230 13.02 -7.30 11.00
CA GLY A 230 13.02 -7.32 9.54
C GLY A 230 13.11 -8.74 8.96
N ASP A 231 13.96 -9.58 9.55
CA ASP A 231 14.06 -11.00 9.18
C ASP A 231 12.72 -11.70 9.47
N PHE A 232 12.07 -11.38 10.59
CA PHE A 232 10.76 -11.93 10.94
C PHE A 232 9.64 -11.45 9.99
N MET A 233 9.68 -10.20 9.52
CA MET A 233 8.71 -9.70 8.53
C MET A 233 8.78 -10.48 7.22
N LEU A 234 9.93 -11.07 6.87
CA LEU A 234 10.10 -11.94 5.71
C LEU A 234 9.93 -13.44 6.04
N SER A 235 9.60 -13.79 7.27
CA SER A 235 9.38 -15.19 7.66
C SER A 235 8.09 -15.76 7.05
N PRO A 236 7.99 -17.09 6.85
CA PRO A 236 6.79 -17.74 6.34
C PRO A 236 5.52 -17.33 7.11
N ARG A 237 5.62 -17.18 8.43
CA ARG A 237 4.47 -16.81 9.27
C ARG A 237 3.84 -15.47 8.88
N VAL A 238 4.66 -14.44 8.66
CA VAL A 238 4.18 -13.11 8.25
C VAL A 238 3.78 -13.12 6.77
N GLN A 239 4.57 -13.77 5.92
CA GLN A 239 4.30 -13.81 4.48
C GLN A 239 3.01 -14.56 4.14
N ASP A 240 2.74 -15.69 4.81
CA ASP A 240 1.47 -16.42 4.70
C ASP A 240 0.28 -15.58 5.20
N PHE A 241 0.47 -14.83 6.28
CA PHE A 241 -0.56 -13.91 6.76
C PHE A 241 -0.87 -12.86 5.70
N LEU A 242 0.13 -12.20 5.11
CA LEU A 242 -0.05 -11.20 4.06
C LEU A 242 -0.75 -11.79 2.82
N MET A 243 -0.32 -12.97 2.38
CA MET A 243 -0.93 -13.68 1.24
C MET A 243 -2.42 -13.95 1.47
N ARG A 244 -2.82 -14.40 2.68
CA ARG A 244 -4.24 -14.61 3.04
C ARG A 244 -5.04 -13.32 2.99
N GLN A 245 -4.40 -12.18 3.22
CA GLN A 245 -5.01 -10.85 3.07
C GLN A 245 -4.95 -10.32 1.63
N THR A 246 -4.52 -11.14 0.67
CA THR A 246 -4.37 -10.80 -0.75
C THR A 246 -3.29 -9.75 -1.01
N PHE A 247 -2.38 -9.54 -0.07
CA PHE A 247 -1.15 -8.77 -0.32
C PHE A 247 -0.14 -9.67 -1.03
N VAL A 248 0.71 -9.08 -1.86
CA VAL A 248 1.81 -9.82 -2.46
C VAL A 248 2.95 -9.92 -1.45
N PRO A 249 3.33 -11.12 -1.03
CA PRO A 249 4.48 -11.34 -0.15
C PRO A 249 5.76 -10.91 -0.83
N ALA A 250 6.75 -10.45 -0.05
CA ALA A 250 8.01 -10.00 -0.62
C ALA A 250 9.15 -11.02 -0.48
N ALA A 251 9.06 -11.97 0.44
CA ALA A 251 10.14 -12.95 0.65
C ALA A 251 10.43 -13.76 -0.63
N PRO A 252 11.70 -14.13 -0.88
CA PRO A 252 12.11 -14.83 -2.09
C PRO A 252 11.37 -16.14 -2.36
N GLU A 253 11.02 -16.85 -1.29
CA GLU A 253 10.38 -18.18 -1.36
C GLU A 253 8.85 -18.13 -1.31
N ALA A 254 8.26 -16.90 -1.21
CA ALA A 254 6.83 -16.77 -1.04
C ALA A 254 6.11 -16.70 -2.39
N ASP A 255 5.06 -17.47 -2.55
CA ASP A 255 4.18 -17.40 -3.72
C ASP A 255 3.26 -16.16 -3.66
N PRO A 256 2.97 -15.52 -4.80
CA PRO A 256 1.94 -14.50 -4.85
C PRO A 256 0.54 -15.11 -4.64
N PRO A 257 -0.46 -14.31 -4.21
CA PRO A 257 -1.84 -14.79 -4.09
C PRO A 257 -2.34 -15.43 -5.39
N ALA A 258 -3.04 -16.57 -5.28
CA ALA A 258 -3.55 -17.31 -6.43
C ALA A 258 -4.34 -16.41 -7.40
N LEU A 259 -5.18 -15.53 -6.87
CA LEU A 259 -5.93 -14.56 -7.67
C LEU A 259 -5.05 -13.75 -8.65
N LEU A 260 -3.85 -13.34 -8.22
CA LEU A 260 -2.93 -12.58 -9.07
C LEU A 260 -2.16 -13.49 -10.03
N LYS A 261 -1.73 -14.67 -9.53
CA LYS A 261 -0.99 -15.67 -10.30
C LYS A 261 -1.83 -16.22 -11.44
N ASP A 262 -3.07 -16.63 -11.15
CA ASP A 262 -3.97 -17.25 -12.12
C ASP A 262 -4.45 -16.27 -13.20
N ASN A 263 -4.44 -14.98 -12.92
CA ASN A 263 -4.83 -13.94 -13.85
C ASN A 263 -3.62 -13.20 -14.47
N TYR A 264 -2.40 -13.70 -14.31
CA TYR A 264 -1.17 -13.10 -14.85
C TYR A 264 -1.04 -11.60 -14.53
N ALA A 265 -1.42 -11.21 -13.33
CA ALA A 265 -1.49 -9.81 -12.93
C ALA A 265 -0.11 -9.17 -12.86
N VAL A 266 0.09 -8.09 -13.58
CA VAL A 266 1.33 -7.30 -13.56
C VAL A 266 1.26 -6.28 -12.44
N LEU A 267 2.30 -6.17 -11.62
CA LEU A 267 2.44 -5.16 -10.59
C LEU A 267 3.03 -3.88 -11.18
N LYS A 268 2.26 -2.80 -11.20
CA LYS A 268 2.70 -1.51 -11.72
C LYS A 268 3.23 -0.62 -10.59
N TRP A 269 4.53 -0.61 -10.42
CA TRP A 269 5.24 0.28 -9.52
C TRP A 269 5.99 1.36 -10.30
N ILE A 270 5.87 2.64 -9.90
CA ILE A 270 6.55 3.75 -10.59
C ILE A 270 8.01 3.93 -10.15
N GLY A 271 8.48 3.11 -9.23
CA GLY A 271 9.81 3.20 -8.65
C GLY A 271 9.95 4.29 -7.58
N TRP A 272 10.88 4.11 -6.66
CA TRP A 272 11.06 4.98 -5.48
C TRP A 272 11.35 6.44 -5.83
N GLY A 273 12.16 6.70 -6.85
CA GLY A 273 12.50 8.06 -7.28
C GLY A 273 11.27 8.83 -7.75
N ASN A 274 10.51 8.25 -8.69
CA ASN A 274 9.29 8.85 -9.22
C ASN A 274 8.21 8.96 -8.15
N PHE A 275 8.08 7.94 -7.29
CA PHE A 275 7.13 7.96 -6.19
C PHE A 275 7.40 9.13 -5.22
N ARG A 276 8.65 9.30 -4.79
CA ARG A 276 9.04 10.43 -3.92
C ARG A 276 8.77 11.78 -4.59
N ALA A 277 9.07 11.91 -5.88
CA ALA A 277 8.76 13.11 -6.66
C ALA A 277 7.25 13.38 -6.76
N ALA A 278 6.45 12.34 -7.01
CA ALA A 278 4.99 12.44 -7.06
C ALA A 278 4.39 12.89 -5.73
N MET A 279 4.83 12.29 -4.63
CA MET A 279 4.34 12.63 -3.29
C MET A 279 4.71 14.07 -2.88
N ARG A 280 5.93 14.53 -3.19
CA ARG A 280 6.36 15.92 -2.91
C ARG A 280 5.52 16.94 -3.67
N ARG A 281 5.24 16.72 -4.97
CA ARG A 281 4.36 17.57 -5.78
C ARG A 281 2.91 17.60 -5.27
N SER A 282 2.45 16.52 -4.66
CA SER A 282 1.10 16.44 -4.12
C SER A 282 0.93 17.13 -2.78
N ALA A 283 2.03 17.41 -2.08
CA ALA A 283 2.07 18.09 -0.79
C ALA A 283 2.24 19.61 -0.92
N SER A 284 2.73 20.10 -2.07
CA SER A 284 2.80 21.52 -2.44
C SER A 284 1.46 22.00 -3.02
#